data_da17525b8998eb9f27bfe339fd280579
#
_entry.id   da17525b8998eb9f27bfe339fd280579
#
_cell.length_a   1.000
_cell.length_b   1.000
_cell.length_c   1.000
_cell.angle_alpha   90.00
_cell.angle_beta   90.00
_cell.angle_gamma   90.00
#
_symmetry.space_group_name_H-M   'P 1'
#
loop_
_entity.id
_entity.type
_entity.pdbx_description
1 polymer ?
#
loop_
_entity_poly.entity_id
_entity_poly.type
_entity_poly.pdbx_seq_one_letter_code
_entity_poly.pdbx_strand_id
1 'polypeptide(L)'
;MLVEYVWCDANGGLRSKSKVIYEKRPKNLDDLNLPFWNYDGSSTGDADIHNSEVILKPQSVFPDPFRGGECIMVLCDTYTSDLVPLSN
;
A
#
# COMPACT_ATOMS: atom_id res chain seq x y z
N MET A 1 -2.25 -2.05 15.62
CA MET A 1 -3.34 -1.89 14.65
C MET A 1 -3.01 -2.63 13.36
N LEU A 2 -4.03 -3.15 12.69
CA LEU A 2 -3.88 -3.82 11.41
C LEU A 2 -4.05 -2.80 10.29
N VAL A 3 -3.08 -2.77 9.36
CA VAL A 3 -3.08 -1.83 8.24
C VAL A 3 -3.09 -2.62 6.94
N GLU A 4 -4.08 -2.37 6.08
CA GLU A 4 -4.15 -2.97 4.76
C GLU A 4 -3.76 -1.96 3.69
N TYR A 5 -2.66 -2.24 3.00
CA TYR A 5 -2.17 -1.45 1.87
C TYR A 5 -2.88 -1.92 0.60
N VAL A 6 -3.52 -1.01 -0.10
CA VAL A 6 -4.28 -1.29 -1.32
C VAL A 6 -3.70 -0.47 -2.47
N TRP A 7 -3.54 -1.12 -3.63
CA TRP A 7 -3.02 -0.46 -4.83
C TRP A 7 -3.63 -1.07 -6.09
N CYS A 8 -3.49 -0.35 -7.21
CA CYS A 8 -3.86 -0.86 -8.53
C CYS A 8 -2.65 -1.46 -9.23
N ASP A 9 -2.79 -2.65 -9.79
CA ASP A 9 -1.74 -3.26 -10.61
C ASP A 9 -1.80 -2.79 -12.06
N ALA A 10 -0.82 -3.23 -12.88
CA ALA A 10 -0.72 -2.84 -14.29
C ALA A 10 -1.91 -3.29 -15.14
N ASN A 11 -2.64 -4.30 -14.68
CA ASN A 11 -3.81 -4.84 -15.37
C ASN A 11 -5.12 -4.19 -14.93
N GLY A 12 -5.06 -3.16 -14.08
CA GLY A 12 -6.23 -2.47 -13.56
C GLY A 12 -6.93 -3.19 -12.41
N GLY A 13 -6.37 -4.27 -11.92
CA GLY A 13 -6.91 -4.99 -10.76
C GLY A 13 -6.47 -4.36 -9.45
N LEU A 14 -7.31 -4.48 -8.42
CA LEU A 14 -6.95 -4.07 -7.07
C LEU A 14 -6.21 -5.20 -6.37
N ARG A 15 -5.13 -4.83 -5.69
CA ARG A 15 -4.34 -5.73 -4.86
C ARG A 15 -4.18 -5.17 -3.48
N SER A 16 -3.91 -6.05 -2.52
CA SER A 16 -3.70 -5.62 -1.14
C SER A 16 -2.79 -6.57 -0.40
N LYS A 17 -2.16 -6.06 0.64
CA LYS A 17 -1.50 -6.85 1.67
C LYS A 17 -1.54 -6.10 2.99
N SER A 18 -1.50 -6.86 4.08
CA SER A 18 -1.68 -6.31 5.42
C SER A 18 -0.44 -6.49 6.27
N LYS A 19 -0.25 -5.58 7.22
CA LYS A 19 0.76 -5.73 8.26
C LYS A 19 0.22 -5.22 9.59
N VAL A 20 0.78 -5.74 10.67
CA VAL A 20 0.50 -5.25 12.02
C VAL A 20 1.53 -4.18 12.37
N ILE A 21 1.06 -3.02 12.79
CA ILE A 21 1.89 -1.96 13.34
C ILE A 21 1.60 -1.88 14.83
N TYR A 22 2.65 -1.99 15.66
CA TYR A 22 2.52 -2.05 17.11
C TYR A 22 2.39 -0.67 17.73
N GLU A 23 1.47 0.13 17.16
CA GLU A 23 1.10 1.45 17.67
C GLU A 23 -0.41 1.52 17.78
N LYS A 24 -0.90 2.36 18.68
CA LYS A 24 -2.33 2.61 18.78
C LYS A 24 -2.77 3.51 17.63
N ARG A 25 -3.97 3.24 17.13
CA ARG A 25 -4.60 4.10 16.15
C ARG A 25 -4.81 5.50 16.75
N PRO A 26 -4.31 6.57 16.11
CA PRO A 26 -4.57 7.93 16.57
C PRO A 26 -6.03 8.33 16.35
N LYS A 27 -6.50 9.32 17.07
CA LYS A 27 -7.85 9.85 16.87
C LYS A 27 -8.03 10.45 15.48
N ASN A 28 -7.01 11.15 14.99
CA ASN A 28 -7.00 11.71 13.64
C ASN A 28 -6.05 10.86 12.77
N LEU A 29 -6.60 10.22 11.74
CA LEU A 29 -5.81 9.36 10.86
C LEU A 29 -4.77 10.14 10.05
N ASP A 30 -4.95 11.44 9.87
CA ASP A 30 -3.95 12.28 9.20
C ASP A 30 -2.64 12.38 9.99
N ASP A 31 -2.68 12.07 11.29
CA ASP A 31 -1.48 12.03 12.14
C ASP A 31 -0.68 10.73 11.98
N LEU A 32 -1.18 9.76 11.22
CA LEU A 32 -0.47 8.52 10.97
C LEU A 32 0.69 8.76 10.01
N ASN A 33 1.87 8.28 10.41
CA ASN A 33 3.06 8.27 9.57
C ASN A 33 3.37 6.83 9.18
N LEU A 34 2.72 6.36 8.12
CA LEU A 34 2.85 4.98 7.66
C LEU A 34 4.11 4.81 6.80
N PRO A 35 4.85 3.72 6.98
CA PRO A 35 6.02 3.45 6.16
C PRO A 35 5.64 3.11 4.72
N PHE A 36 6.57 3.37 3.79
CA PHE A 36 6.49 2.78 2.47
C PHE A 36 6.57 1.26 2.60
N TRP A 37 6.00 0.58 1.62
CA TRP A 37 6.13 -0.86 1.53
C TRP A 37 6.44 -1.25 0.09
N ASN A 38 6.51 -2.52 -0.21
CA ASN A 38 6.86 -3.00 -1.54
C ASN A 38 6.12 -4.29 -1.87
N TYR A 39 6.17 -4.66 -3.13
CA TYR A 39 5.74 -5.96 -3.61
C TYR A 39 6.54 -6.36 -4.84
N ASP A 40 6.48 -7.66 -5.20
CA ASP A 40 7.10 -8.16 -6.44
C ASP A 40 6.15 -7.89 -7.61
N GLY A 41 6.51 -6.94 -8.45
CA GLY A 41 5.69 -6.53 -9.60
C GLY A 41 5.83 -7.42 -10.82
N SER A 42 6.73 -8.41 -10.84
CA SER A 42 6.93 -9.26 -12.02
C SER A 42 5.70 -10.12 -12.32
N SER A 43 5.00 -10.58 -11.30
CA SER A 43 3.80 -11.41 -11.44
C SER A 43 2.57 -10.63 -11.90
N THR A 44 2.57 -9.31 -11.77
CA THR A 44 1.46 -8.43 -12.14
C THR A 44 1.72 -7.61 -13.40
N GLY A 45 2.90 -7.74 -14.00
CA GLY A 45 3.30 -6.95 -15.15
C GLY A 45 3.75 -5.52 -14.83
N ASP A 46 3.87 -5.16 -13.54
CA ASP A 46 4.28 -3.82 -13.11
C ASP A 46 5.79 -3.61 -13.19
N ALA A 47 6.57 -4.70 -13.21
CA ALA A 47 8.02 -4.66 -13.28
C ALA A 47 8.55 -5.91 -13.99
N ASP A 48 9.79 -5.86 -14.46
CA ASP A 48 10.40 -7.04 -15.07
C ASP A 48 11.06 -7.94 -14.02
N ILE A 49 11.52 -9.12 -14.46
CA ILE A 49 12.10 -10.14 -13.57
C ILE A 49 13.38 -9.65 -12.89
N HIS A 50 14.17 -8.82 -13.55
CA HIS A 50 15.47 -8.38 -13.05
C HIS A 50 15.37 -7.19 -12.08
N ASN A 51 14.27 -6.44 -12.15
CA ASN A 51 14.01 -5.31 -11.28
C ASN A 51 12.54 -5.35 -10.89
N SER A 52 12.20 -6.32 -10.06
CA SER A 52 10.82 -6.68 -9.76
C SER A 52 10.21 -5.89 -8.62
N GLU A 53 11.00 -5.15 -7.85
CA GLU A 53 10.48 -4.40 -6.70
C GLU A 53 9.65 -3.21 -7.15
N VAL A 54 8.43 -3.13 -6.64
CA VAL A 54 7.55 -1.97 -6.76
C VAL A 54 7.34 -1.38 -5.38
N ILE A 55 7.51 -0.08 -5.25
CA ILE A 55 7.36 0.63 -3.98
C ILE A 55 5.92 1.12 -3.84
N LEU A 56 5.34 0.89 -2.68
CA LEU A 56 4.02 1.37 -2.30
C LEU A 56 4.16 2.60 -1.41
N LYS A 57 3.66 3.73 -1.89
CA LYS A 57 3.67 4.97 -1.12
C LYS A 57 2.27 5.29 -0.63
N PRO A 58 2.03 5.32 0.69
CA PRO A 58 0.72 5.68 1.23
C PRO A 58 0.28 7.08 0.79
N GLN A 59 -0.98 7.20 0.34
CA GLN A 59 -1.56 8.48 -0.08
C GLN A 59 -2.79 8.85 0.73
N SER A 60 -3.73 7.93 0.93
CA SER A 60 -4.98 8.19 1.62
C SER A 60 -5.23 7.11 2.66
N VAL A 61 -5.57 7.52 3.88
CA VAL A 61 -5.80 6.61 5.01
C VAL A 61 -7.23 6.78 5.48
N PHE A 62 -7.93 5.67 5.73
CA PHE A 62 -9.29 5.69 6.22
C PHE A 62 -9.60 4.43 7.05
N PRO A 63 -10.68 4.46 7.88
CA PRO A 63 -11.07 3.27 8.61
C PRO A 63 -11.41 2.12 7.67
N ASP A 64 -11.01 0.90 8.03
CA ASP A 64 -11.36 -0.30 7.25
C ASP A 64 -12.86 -0.56 7.38
N PRO A 65 -13.65 -0.40 6.28
CA PRO A 65 -15.10 -0.57 6.36
C PRO A 65 -15.52 -2.04 6.46
N PHE A 66 -14.62 -2.96 6.19
CA PHE A 66 -14.93 -4.40 6.20
C PHE A 66 -14.60 -5.04 7.54
N ARG A 67 -13.46 -4.68 8.14
CA ARG A 67 -13.03 -5.25 9.42
C ARG A 67 -13.51 -4.45 10.62
N GLY A 68 -13.57 -3.11 10.47
CA GLY A 68 -13.95 -2.24 11.57
C GLY A 68 -12.89 -2.16 12.68
N GLY A 69 -13.29 -1.71 13.87
CA GLY A 69 -12.41 -1.61 15.02
C GLY A 69 -11.24 -0.68 14.79
N GLU A 70 -10.03 -1.13 15.15
CA GLU A 70 -8.79 -0.36 14.97
C GLU A 70 -8.12 -0.62 13.62
N CYS A 71 -8.75 -1.41 12.76
CA CYS A 71 -8.20 -1.69 11.44
C CYS A 71 -8.30 -0.48 10.54
N ILE A 72 -7.25 -0.23 9.76
CA ILE A 72 -7.23 0.85 8.79
C ILE A 72 -6.86 0.33 7.41
N MET A 73 -7.24 1.07 6.40
CA MET A 73 -6.95 0.80 5.00
C MET A 73 -6.23 2.00 4.42
N VAL A 74 -5.22 1.77 3.59
CA VAL A 74 -4.46 2.84 2.98
C VAL A 74 -4.37 2.62 1.47
N LEU A 75 -4.77 3.63 0.71
CA LEU A 75 -4.59 3.64 -0.74
C LEU A 75 -3.19 4.13 -1.05
N CYS A 76 -2.52 3.40 -1.93
CA CYS A 76 -1.12 3.66 -2.26
C CYS A 76 -0.96 4.00 -3.74
N ASP A 77 -0.01 4.88 -4.02
CA ASP A 77 0.57 5.01 -5.35
C ASP A 77 1.72 4.02 -5.50
N THR A 78 2.03 3.68 -6.74
CA THR A 78 3.08 2.71 -7.08
C THR A 78 4.24 3.40 -7.79
N TYR A 79 5.45 2.98 -7.45
CA TYR A 79 6.69 3.55 -7.98
C TYR A 79 7.68 2.44 -8.30
N THR A 80 8.58 2.70 -9.23
CA THR A 80 9.74 1.83 -9.46
C THR A 80 10.66 1.87 -8.24
N SER A 81 11.65 0.97 -8.18
CA SER A 81 12.65 0.98 -7.11
C SER A 81 13.46 2.28 -7.07
N ASP A 82 13.54 3.00 -8.20
CA ASP A 82 14.18 4.32 -8.28
C ASP A 82 13.21 5.48 -7.97
N LEU A 83 12.03 5.17 -7.47
CA LEU A 83 10.98 6.13 -7.10
C LEU A 83 10.44 6.94 -8.28
N VAL A 84 10.39 6.32 -9.47
CA VAL A 84 9.70 6.87 -10.63
C VAL A 84 8.24 6.40 -10.61
N PRO A 85 7.25 7.31 -10.69
CA PRO A 85 5.85 6.92 -10.64
C PRO A 85 5.47 5.95 -11.76
N LEU A 86 4.71 4.92 -11.43
CA LEU A 86 4.06 4.05 -12.40
C LEU A 86 2.71 4.67 -12.81
N SER A 87 2.24 4.31 -14.01
CA SER A 87 1.03 4.92 -14.58
C SER A 87 -0.28 4.31 -14.06
N ASN A 88 -0.21 3.30 -13.23
CA ASN A 88 -1.40 2.60 -12.70
C ASN A 88 -1.88 3.08 -11.33
#